data_db3fc9a01360cf037932e8fdeb448c9d
#
_entry.id   db3fc9a01360cf037932e8fdeb448c9d
#
_cell.length_a   1.000
_cell.length_b   1.000
_cell.length_c   1.000
_cell.angle_alpha   90.00
_cell.angle_beta   90.00
_cell.angle_gamma   90.00
#
_symmetry.space_group_name_H-M   'P 1'
#
loop_
_entity.id
_entity.type
_entity.pdbx_description
1 polymer ?
#
loop_
_entity_poly.entity_id
_entity_poly.type
_entity_poly.pdbx_seq_one_letter_code
_entity_poly.pdbx_strand_id
1 'polypeptide(L)'
;VSVDVATHDPAHAHHPALQHHFDTLEQQQNASTLGMWMFLLTEVLFFGGLFMAYILYRWMYGASFSAASHELSIAMGAGNTVVLIGSSLTMALAVRAAQTSQRQATVFFLLATLVLGSIFLGVKVIEYSDKFSHHLIPGEHFQFHDAALKNGAEIYFSLYFAMTGLHATHMIIGAGVMIPIIIAAWRGKYDAHYYTPVELFGLYWHFVDIVWIFLFPLLYLIH
;
A
#
# COMPACT_ATOMS: atom_id res chain seq x y z
N VAL A 1 32.79 -35.03 -44.16
CA VAL A 1 31.72 -34.07 -43.77
C VAL A 1 31.19 -34.57 -42.42
N SER A 2 31.76 -34.03 -41.34
CA SER A 2 31.35 -34.31 -39.97
C SER A 2 30.22 -33.36 -39.65
N VAL A 3 29.02 -33.89 -39.44
CA VAL A 3 27.87 -33.17 -38.91
C VAL A 3 28.05 -33.09 -37.39
N ASP A 4 28.41 -31.91 -36.89
CA ASP A 4 28.35 -31.60 -35.46
C ASP A 4 26.91 -31.73 -34.99
N VAL A 5 26.61 -32.82 -34.34
CA VAL A 5 25.41 -32.98 -33.56
C VAL A 5 25.59 -32.11 -32.32
N ALA A 6 24.96 -30.94 -32.32
CA ALA A 6 24.85 -30.10 -31.15
C ALA A 6 24.26 -30.95 -30.00
N THR A 7 25.11 -31.35 -29.08
CA THR A 7 24.70 -32.01 -27.84
C THR A 7 23.84 -31.01 -27.06
N HIS A 8 22.55 -31.29 -27.01
CA HIS A 8 21.66 -30.65 -26.06
C HIS A 8 22.22 -30.93 -24.65
N ASP A 9 22.80 -29.89 -24.04
CA ASP A 9 23.25 -29.93 -22.66
C ASP A 9 22.00 -30.05 -21.75
N PRO A 10 21.81 -31.15 -21.03
CA PRO A 10 20.64 -31.34 -20.15
C PRO A 10 20.66 -30.46 -18.89
N ALA A 11 21.66 -29.56 -18.75
CA ALA A 11 21.83 -28.68 -17.60
C ALA A 11 20.89 -27.47 -17.57
N HIS A 12 20.12 -27.19 -18.62
CA HIS A 12 19.08 -26.17 -18.63
C HIS A 12 17.68 -26.78 -18.38
N ALA A 13 17.51 -27.44 -17.22
CA ALA A 13 16.18 -27.74 -16.74
C ALA A 13 15.45 -26.39 -16.51
N HIS A 14 14.64 -26.00 -17.48
CA HIS A 14 13.83 -24.77 -17.39
C HIS A 14 12.96 -24.84 -16.15
N HIS A 15 13.25 -23.99 -15.15
CA HIS A 15 12.42 -23.90 -13.96
C HIS A 15 11.00 -23.55 -14.40
N PRO A 16 9.94 -24.24 -13.89
CA PRO A 16 8.55 -24.05 -14.35
C PRO A 16 8.02 -22.62 -14.17
N ALA A 17 8.68 -21.78 -13.37
CA ALA A 17 8.36 -20.38 -13.17
C ALA A 17 9.09 -19.43 -14.15
N LEU A 18 10.05 -19.92 -14.96
CA LEU A 18 10.76 -19.10 -15.94
C LEU A 18 9.85 -18.78 -17.12
N GLN A 19 9.65 -17.51 -17.39
CA GLN A 19 8.89 -17.04 -18.54
C GLN A 19 9.72 -17.14 -19.82
N HIS A 20 9.09 -17.47 -20.94
CA HIS A 20 9.72 -17.81 -22.22
C HIS A 20 10.61 -16.70 -22.85
N HIS A 21 10.50 -15.46 -22.39
CA HIS A 21 11.25 -14.31 -22.88
C HIS A 21 12.45 -13.95 -21.98
N PHE A 22 12.74 -14.73 -20.95
CA PHE A 22 13.91 -14.59 -20.10
C PHE A 22 14.82 -15.82 -20.23
N ASP A 23 16.11 -15.61 -20.24
CA ASP A 23 17.10 -16.69 -20.36
C ASP A 23 17.33 -17.39 -19.00
N THR A 24 17.22 -16.63 -17.91
CA THR A 24 17.46 -17.13 -16.55
C THR A 24 16.44 -16.56 -15.55
N LEU A 25 16.21 -17.28 -14.43
CA LEU A 25 15.39 -16.78 -13.32
C LEU A 25 15.97 -15.50 -12.70
N GLU A 26 17.29 -15.38 -12.65
CA GLU A 26 17.97 -14.18 -12.14
C GLU A 26 17.67 -12.96 -13.01
N GLN A 27 17.74 -13.11 -14.32
CA GLN A 27 17.38 -12.04 -15.26
C GLN A 27 15.91 -11.62 -15.08
N GLN A 28 14.99 -12.59 -14.95
CA GLN A 28 13.57 -12.35 -14.69
C GLN A 28 13.36 -11.60 -13.37
N GLN A 29 14.05 -12.00 -12.31
CA GLN A 29 13.99 -11.34 -11.00
C GLN A 29 14.50 -9.90 -11.06
N ASN A 30 15.65 -9.68 -11.69
CA ASN A 30 16.25 -8.35 -11.84
C ASN A 30 15.34 -7.40 -12.63
N ALA A 31 14.74 -7.88 -13.74
CA ALA A 31 13.80 -7.12 -14.54
C ALA A 31 12.52 -6.76 -13.73
N SER A 32 11.98 -7.74 -12.98
CA SER A 32 10.80 -7.54 -12.14
C SER A 32 11.07 -6.56 -10.99
N THR A 33 12.23 -6.65 -10.37
CA THR A 33 12.67 -5.75 -9.30
C THR A 33 12.86 -4.33 -9.82
N LEU A 34 13.49 -4.16 -10.99
CA LEU A 34 13.62 -2.86 -11.63
C LEU A 34 12.25 -2.26 -11.94
N GLY A 35 11.33 -3.05 -12.51
CA GLY A 35 9.95 -2.62 -12.78
C GLY A 35 9.22 -2.17 -11.51
N MET A 36 9.36 -2.91 -10.41
CA MET A 36 8.78 -2.53 -9.12
C MET A 36 9.36 -1.21 -8.59
N TRP A 37 10.67 -1.01 -8.65
CA TRP A 37 11.29 0.26 -8.23
C TRP A 37 10.86 1.44 -9.08
N MET A 38 10.73 1.27 -10.40
CA MET A 38 10.21 2.33 -11.28
C MET A 38 8.75 2.65 -10.94
N PHE A 39 7.93 1.64 -10.69
CA PHE A 39 6.54 1.83 -10.24
C PHE A 39 6.50 2.59 -8.91
N LEU A 40 7.23 2.15 -7.89
CA LEU A 40 7.26 2.83 -6.59
C LEU A 40 7.74 4.28 -6.70
N LEU A 41 8.70 4.57 -7.58
CA LEU A 41 9.15 5.94 -7.85
C LEU A 41 8.02 6.81 -8.39
N THR A 42 7.21 6.31 -9.32
CA THR A 42 6.04 7.05 -9.84
C THR A 42 5.01 7.32 -8.76
N GLU A 43 4.78 6.35 -7.86
CA GLU A 43 3.84 6.51 -6.74
C GLU A 43 4.36 7.53 -5.70
N VAL A 44 5.66 7.53 -5.40
CA VAL A 44 6.29 8.54 -4.54
C VAL A 44 6.10 9.94 -5.12
N LEU A 45 6.28 10.12 -6.43
CA LEU A 45 6.05 11.41 -7.09
C LEU A 45 4.57 11.82 -7.05
N PHE A 46 3.65 10.87 -7.23
CA PHE A 46 2.21 11.12 -7.21
C PHE A 46 1.72 11.55 -5.82
N PHE A 47 2.03 10.79 -4.78
CA PHE A 47 1.72 11.18 -3.40
C PHE A 47 2.48 12.44 -2.97
N GLY A 48 3.72 12.60 -3.41
CA GLY A 48 4.55 13.78 -3.16
C GLY A 48 3.90 15.07 -3.69
N GLY A 49 3.25 15.02 -4.85
CA GLY A 49 2.47 16.13 -5.38
C GLY A 49 1.30 16.51 -4.48
N LEU A 50 0.57 15.52 -3.92
CA LEU A 50 -0.51 15.76 -2.96
C LEU A 50 0.01 16.31 -1.63
N PHE A 51 1.12 15.81 -1.11
CA PHE A 51 1.76 16.34 0.09
C PHE A 51 2.22 17.79 -0.11
N MET A 52 2.78 18.12 -1.28
CA MET A 52 3.18 19.47 -1.60
C MET A 52 1.97 20.40 -1.64
N ALA A 53 0.87 20.01 -2.29
CA ALA A 53 -0.37 20.79 -2.30
C ALA A 53 -0.88 21.00 -0.87
N TYR A 54 -0.89 19.96 -0.03
CA TYR A 54 -1.27 20.04 1.37
C TYR A 54 -0.42 21.07 2.14
N ILE A 55 0.91 21.03 2.01
CA ILE A 55 1.83 21.95 2.70
C ILE A 55 1.58 23.40 2.26
N LEU A 56 1.39 23.64 0.96
CA LEU A 56 1.09 24.97 0.41
C LEU A 56 -0.22 25.54 0.97
N TYR A 57 -1.32 24.76 0.92
CA TYR A 57 -2.61 25.22 1.43
C TYR A 57 -2.61 25.37 2.95
N ARG A 58 -1.91 24.50 3.69
CA ARG A 58 -1.71 24.66 5.13
C ARG A 58 -0.98 25.97 5.47
N TRP A 59 0.02 26.34 4.68
CA TRP A 59 0.71 27.60 4.87
C TRP A 59 -0.20 28.82 4.63
N MET A 60 -1.11 28.73 3.65
CA MET A 60 -2.05 29.80 3.31
C MET A 60 -3.23 29.87 4.28
N TYR A 61 -3.76 28.77 4.76
CA TYR A 61 -4.98 28.65 5.56
C TYR A 61 -4.75 27.95 6.91
N GLY A 62 -3.63 28.25 7.58
CA GLY A 62 -3.19 27.55 8.79
C GLY A 62 -4.24 27.44 9.89
N ALA A 63 -4.95 28.55 10.21
CA ALA A 63 -6.00 28.56 11.22
C ALA A 63 -7.19 27.62 10.85
N SER A 64 -7.60 27.61 9.57
CA SER A 64 -8.66 26.73 9.09
C SER A 64 -8.25 25.25 9.13
N PHE A 65 -6.98 24.94 8.79
CA PHE A 65 -6.44 23.59 8.83
C PHE A 65 -6.36 23.05 10.27
N SER A 66 -5.90 23.89 11.23
CA SER A 66 -5.91 23.52 12.63
C SER A 66 -7.33 23.26 13.14
N ALA A 67 -8.28 24.16 12.89
CA ALA A 67 -9.68 23.98 13.29
C ALA A 67 -10.31 22.72 12.66
N ALA A 68 -10.06 22.46 11.38
CA ALA A 68 -10.58 21.28 10.68
C ALA A 68 -9.97 19.97 11.17
N SER A 69 -8.69 19.96 11.58
CA SER A 69 -8.04 18.75 12.11
C SER A 69 -8.63 18.28 13.44
N HIS A 70 -9.19 19.20 14.26
CA HIS A 70 -9.89 18.85 15.49
C HIS A 70 -11.16 18.02 15.28
N GLU A 71 -11.75 18.05 14.08
CA GLU A 71 -12.86 17.19 13.70
C GLU A 71 -12.45 15.73 13.48
N LEU A 72 -11.16 15.43 13.40
CA LEU A 72 -10.65 14.07 13.23
C LEU A 72 -10.33 13.42 14.58
N SER A 73 -10.72 12.16 14.74
CA SER A 73 -10.38 11.40 15.95
C SER A 73 -8.94 10.89 15.93
N ILE A 74 -8.06 11.52 16.71
CA ILE A 74 -6.67 11.10 16.87
C ILE A 74 -6.59 9.64 17.35
N ALA A 75 -7.49 9.21 18.26
CA ALA A 75 -7.50 7.85 18.79
C ALA A 75 -7.78 6.80 17.69
N MET A 76 -8.73 7.07 16.78
CA MET A 76 -9.01 6.18 15.64
C MET A 76 -7.82 6.16 14.65
N GLY A 77 -7.25 7.32 14.34
CA GLY A 77 -6.08 7.41 13.46
C GLY A 77 -4.85 6.70 14.03
N ALA A 78 -4.56 6.88 15.33
CA ALA A 78 -3.46 6.20 16.01
C ALA A 78 -3.67 4.69 16.08
N GLY A 79 -4.88 4.23 16.46
CA GLY A 79 -5.23 2.80 16.46
C GLY A 79 -5.05 2.17 15.08
N ASN A 80 -5.51 2.84 14.04
CA ASN A 80 -5.32 2.38 12.66
C ASN A 80 -3.84 2.33 12.24
N THR A 81 -3.02 3.27 12.70
CA THR A 81 -1.58 3.26 12.47
C THR A 81 -0.92 2.04 13.12
N VAL A 82 -1.29 1.69 14.35
CA VAL A 82 -0.79 0.48 15.03
C VAL A 82 -1.18 -0.78 14.26
N VAL A 83 -2.41 -0.86 13.76
CA VAL A 83 -2.89 -1.98 12.92
C VAL A 83 -2.05 -2.12 11.66
N LEU A 84 -1.73 -1.02 10.96
CA LEU A 84 -0.90 -1.06 9.76
C LEU A 84 0.56 -1.42 10.06
N ILE A 85 1.15 -0.92 11.15
CA ILE A 85 2.51 -1.33 11.57
C ILE A 85 2.53 -2.85 11.85
N GLY A 86 1.49 -3.39 12.49
CA GLY A 86 1.32 -4.83 12.68
C GLY A 86 1.19 -5.58 11.35
N SER A 87 0.43 -5.03 10.40
CA SER A 87 0.29 -5.56 9.03
C SER A 87 1.62 -5.58 8.28
N SER A 88 2.39 -4.50 8.38
CA SER A 88 3.74 -4.40 7.79
C SER A 88 4.68 -5.48 8.37
N LEU A 89 4.65 -5.69 9.69
CA LEU A 89 5.43 -6.75 10.33
C LEU A 89 5.02 -8.14 9.82
N THR A 90 3.71 -8.44 9.77
CA THR A 90 3.25 -9.75 9.27
C THR A 90 3.62 -9.96 7.80
N MET A 91 3.61 -8.92 6.97
CA MET A 91 4.08 -8.99 5.59
C MET A 91 5.58 -9.31 5.48
N ALA A 92 6.42 -8.65 6.30
CA ALA A 92 7.86 -8.96 6.36
C ALA A 92 8.13 -10.41 6.79
N LEU A 93 7.36 -10.93 7.75
CA LEU A 93 7.44 -12.32 8.17
C LEU A 93 6.97 -13.30 7.08
N ALA A 94 5.97 -12.92 6.27
CA ALA A 94 5.53 -13.69 5.11
C ALA A 94 6.63 -13.83 4.05
N VAL A 95 7.32 -12.73 3.72
CA VAL A 95 8.46 -12.73 2.80
C VAL A 95 9.57 -13.65 3.33
N ARG A 96 9.95 -13.51 4.61
CA ARG A 96 10.98 -14.37 5.21
C ARG A 96 10.57 -15.83 5.23
N ALA A 97 9.31 -16.14 5.52
CA ALA A 97 8.81 -17.52 5.49
C ALA A 97 8.87 -18.11 4.07
N ALA A 98 8.58 -17.32 3.03
CA ALA A 98 8.72 -17.72 1.63
C ALA A 98 10.18 -18.00 1.27
N GLN A 99 11.11 -17.12 1.67
CA GLN A 99 12.57 -17.30 1.47
C GLN A 99 13.13 -18.57 2.13
N THR A 100 12.50 -19.03 3.22
CA THR A 100 12.89 -20.25 3.94
C THR A 100 12.04 -21.47 3.58
N SER A 101 11.25 -21.41 2.50
CA SER A 101 10.37 -22.48 2.02
C SER A 101 9.34 -22.98 3.06
N GLN A 102 8.96 -22.09 4.01
CA GLN A 102 7.97 -22.41 5.06
C GLN A 102 6.55 -22.09 4.57
N ARG A 103 6.00 -22.95 3.73
CA ARG A 103 4.69 -22.77 3.08
C ARG A 103 3.58 -22.36 4.04
N GLN A 104 3.42 -23.08 5.16
CA GLN A 104 2.33 -22.84 6.12
C GLN A 104 2.47 -21.46 6.80
N ALA A 105 3.70 -21.10 7.18
CA ALA A 105 3.99 -19.80 7.78
C ALA A 105 3.74 -18.66 6.76
N THR A 106 4.15 -18.84 5.50
CA THR A 106 3.89 -17.86 4.43
C THR A 106 2.40 -17.59 4.28
N VAL A 107 1.58 -18.64 4.17
CA VAL A 107 0.12 -18.50 4.03
C VAL A 107 -0.49 -17.86 5.27
N PHE A 108 -0.07 -18.27 6.47
CA PHE A 108 -0.57 -17.70 7.72
C PHE A 108 -0.28 -16.21 7.83
N PHE A 109 0.95 -15.78 7.56
CA PHE A 109 1.33 -14.37 7.66
C PHE A 109 0.69 -13.51 6.56
N LEU A 110 0.53 -14.01 5.34
CA LEU A 110 -0.22 -13.32 4.28
C LEU A 110 -1.70 -13.13 4.66
N LEU A 111 -2.35 -14.16 5.23
CA LEU A 111 -3.72 -14.04 5.73
C LEU A 111 -3.83 -13.04 6.89
N ALA A 112 -2.87 -13.06 7.83
CA ALA A 112 -2.81 -12.09 8.92
C ALA A 112 -2.69 -10.66 8.38
N THR A 113 -1.84 -10.44 7.38
CA THR A 113 -1.68 -9.14 6.70
C THR A 113 -2.98 -8.70 6.05
N LEU A 114 -3.66 -9.59 5.33
CA LEU A 114 -4.95 -9.30 4.68
C LEU A 114 -6.04 -8.93 5.71
N VAL A 115 -6.12 -9.64 6.83
CA VAL A 115 -7.07 -9.36 7.91
C VAL A 115 -6.80 -7.99 8.53
N LEU A 116 -5.53 -7.68 8.86
CA LEU A 116 -5.15 -6.39 9.43
C LEU A 116 -5.43 -5.23 8.45
N GLY A 117 -5.11 -5.39 7.17
CA GLY A 117 -5.46 -4.42 6.13
C GLY A 117 -6.97 -4.22 5.98
N SER A 118 -7.76 -5.29 6.12
CA SER A 118 -9.23 -5.23 6.09
C SER A 118 -9.79 -4.51 7.31
N ILE A 119 -9.20 -4.69 8.49
CA ILE A 119 -9.57 -3.95 9.72
C ILE A 119 -9.31 -2.46 9.52
N PHE A 120 -8.14 -2.08 8.98
CA PHE A 120 -7.83 -0.70 8.64
C PHE A 120 -8.89 -0.08 7.73
N LEU A 121 -9.24 -0.75 6.63
CA LEU A 121 -10.27 -0.28 5.70
C LEU A 121 -11.64 -0.16 6.38
N GLY A 122 -12.01 -1.12 7.24
CA GLY A 122 -13.25 -1.08 8.01
C GLY A 122 -13.35 0.15 8.92
N VAL A 123 -12.28 0.48 9.64
CA VAL A 123 -12.22 1.69 10.47
C VAL A 123 -12.33 2.95 9.60
N LYS A 124 -11.69 2.98 8.41
CA LYS A 124 -11.82 4.11 7.47
C LYS A 124 -13.23 4.29 6.93
N VAL A 125 -13.95 3.21 6.67
CA VAL A 125 -15.36 3.29 6.26
C VAL A 125 -16.21 3.90 7.38
N ILE A 126 -15.99 3.53 8.65
CA ILE A 126 -16.69 4.12 9.80
C ILE A 126 -16.37 5.62 9.90
N GLU A 127 -15.10 6.00 9.80
CA GLU A 127 -14.67 7.39 9.85
C GLU A 127 -15.27 8.24 8.72
N TYR A 128 -15.30 7.70 7.49
CA TYR A 128 -15.93 8.39 6.35
C TYR A 128 -17.45 8.53 6.53
N SER A 129 -18.11 7.50 7.04
CA SER A 129 -19.55 7.54 7.35
C SER A 129 -19.89 8.63 8.39
N ASP A 130 -19.02 8.79 9.40
CA ASP A 130 -19.13 9.86 10.38
C ASP A 130 -19.02 11.25 9.74
N LYS A 131 -18.00 11.48 8.89
CA LYS A 131 -17.83 12.75 8.17
C LYS A 131 -18.98 13.04 7.21
N PHE A 132 -19.55 12.00 6.60
CA PHE A 132 -20.75 12.13 5.77
C PHE A 132 -21.96 12.63 6.58
N SER A 133 -22.18 12.05 7.76
CA SER A 133 -23.31 12.44 8.63
C SER A 133 -23.20 13.86 9.20
N HIS A 134 -21.97 14.38 9.35
CA HIS A 134 -21.70 15.74 9.82
C HIS A 134 -21.59 16.79 8.70
N HIS A 135 -21.96 16.45 7.46
CA HIS A 135 -21.87 17.35 6.29
C HIS A 135 -20.49 17.97 6.06
N LEU A 136 -19.42 17.24 6.38
CA LEU A 136 -18.04 17.66 6.19
C LEU A 136 -17.44 17.21 4.84
N ILE A 137 -18.28 16.71 3.94
CA ILE A 137 -17.85 16.40 2.56
C ILE A 137 -17.83 17.68 1.74
N PRO A 138 -16.72 17.99 1.05
CA PRO A 138 -16.61 19.16 0.21
C PRO A 138 -17.70 19.19 -0.87
N GLY A 139 -18.29 20.36 -1.11
CA GLY A 139 -19.32 20.58 -2.12
C GLY A 139 -20.47 21.48 -1.63
N GLU A 140 -21.58 21.49 -2.36
CA GLU A 140 -22.72 22.41 -2.13
C GLU A 140 -23.31 22.33 -0.72
N HIS A 141 -23.22 21.17 -0.06
CA HIS A 141 -23.77 20.93 1.27
C HIS A 141 -22.72 20.98 2.39
N PHE A 142 -21.50 21.43 2.10
CA PHE A 142 -20.45 21.53 3.11
C PHE A 142 -20.82 22.54 4.20
N GLN A 143 -20.81 22.09 5.43
CA GLN A 143 -21.11 22.91 6.61
C GLN A 143 -19.93 22.87 7.58
N PHE A 144 -19.48 24.03 8.02
CA PHE A 144 -18.46 24.17 9.04
C PHE A 144 -18.95 25.15 10.10
N HIS A 145 -18.69 24.87 11.37
CA HIS A 145 -19.22 25.65 12.50
C HIS A 145 -18.78 27.12 12.50
N ASP A 146 -17.60 27.45 11.94
CA ASP A 146 -17.10 28.81 11.81
C ASP A 146 -17.12 29.25 10.32
N ALA A 147 -17.99 30.20 10.02
CA ALA A 147 -18.16 30.73 8.67
C ALA A 147 -16.89 31.43 8.13
N ALA A 148 -16.06 32.01 9.01
CA ALA A 148 -14.81 32.66 8.61
C ALA A 148 -13.74 31.66 8.16
N LEU A 149 -13.77 30.44 8.70
CA LEU A 149 -12.82 29.38 8.40
C LEU A 149 -13.33 28.39 7.34
N LYS A 150 -14.59 28.52 6.91
CA LYS A 150 -15.27 27.56 6.04
C LYS A 150 -14.48 27.22 4.78
N ASN A 151 -14.02 28.20 4.03
CA ASN A 151 -13.33 27.96 2.76
C ASN A 151 -12.02 27.18 2.94
N GLY A 152 -11.23 27.52 3.96
CA GLY A 152 -10.00 26.80 4.27
C GLY A 152 -10.25 25.39 4.81
N ALA A 153 -11.33 25.21 5.62
CA ALA A 153 -11.75 23.90 6.10
C ALA A 153 -12.24 23.01 4.94
N GLU A 154 -12.94 23.54 3.98
CA GLU A 154 -13.39 22.80 2.78
C GLU A 154 -12.20 22.32 1.93
N ILE A 155 -11.16 23.16 1.78
CA ILE A 155 -9.90 22.76 1.11
C ILE A 155 -9.21 21.65 1.92
N TYR A 156 -9.16 21.76 3.25
CA TYR A 156 -8.60 20.72 4.09
C TYR A 156 -9.30 19.38 3.90
N PHE A 157 -10.64 19.35 3.97
CA PHE A 157 -11.41 18.12 3.77
C PHE A 157 -11.30 17.59 2.33
N SER A 158 -11.18 18.46 1.33
CA SER A 158 -10.91 18.05 -0.06
C SER A 158 -9.58 17.29 -0.17
N LEU A 159 -8.52 17.83 0.43
CA LEU A 159 -7.20 17.17 0.48
C LEU A 159 -7.23 15.91 1.35
N TYR A 160 -7.93 15.94 2.48
CA TYR A 160 -8.12 14.78 3.35
C TYR A 160 -8.74 13.61 2.57
N PHE A 161 -9.90 13.83 1.92
CA PHE A 161 -10.57 12.79 1.15
C PHE A 161 -9.77 12.35 -0.08
N ALA A 162 -9.09 13.27 -0.76
CA ALA A 162 -8.24 12.93 -1.90
C ALA A 162 -7.06 12.02 -1.48
N MET A 163 -6.30 12.42 -0.46
CA MET A 163 -5.12 11.68 -0.01
C MET A 163 -5.48 10.35 0.65
N THR A 164 -6.44 10.36 1.59
CA THR A 164 -6.84 9.13 2.29
C THR A 164 -7.66 8.20 1.40
N GLY A 165 -8.47 8.73 0.47
CA GLY A 165 -9.21 7.95 -0.51
C GLY A 165 -8.29 7.27 -1.53
N LEU A 166 -7.26 7.98 -2.01
CA LEU A 166 -6.25 7.40 -2.87
C LEU A 166 -5.48 6.29 -2.15
N HIS A 167 -5.06 6.53 -0.89
CA HIS A 167 -4.42 5.52 -0.06
C HIS A 167 -5.34 4.28 0.14
N ALA A 168 -6.61 4.48 0.46
CA ALA A 168 -7.58 3.39 0.58
C ALA A 168 -7.75 2.61 -0.74
N THR A 169 -7.71 3.28 -1.88
CA THR A 169 -7.75 2.63 -3.20
C THR A 169 -6.54 1.72 -3.39
N HIS A 170 -5.32 2.18 -3.04
CA HIS A 170 -4.12 1.33 -3.07
C HIS A 170 -4.23 0.12 -2.14
N MET A 171 -4.78 0.30 -0.93
CA MET A 171 -5.05 -0.79 0.02
C MET A 171 -6.02 -1.82 -0.56
N ILE A 172 -7.10 -1.39 -1.23
CA ILE A 172 -8.09 -2.28 -1.86
C ILE A 172 -7.45 -3.05 -3.02
N ILE A 173 -6.71 -2.38 -3.90
CA ILE A 173 -5.99 -3.02 -5.01
C ILE A 173 -4.98 -4.02 -4.46
N GLY A 174 -4.20 -3.63 -3.44
CA GLY A 174 -3.24 -4.51 -2.77
C GLY A 174 -3.92 -5.74 -2.16
N ALA A 175 -5.03 -5.58 -1.44
CA ALA A 175 -5.80 -6.71 -0.92
C ALA A 175 -6.27 -7.65 -2.04
N GLY A 176 -6.72 -7.10 -3.17
CA GLY A 176 -7.10 -7.87 -4.36
C GLY A 176 -5.95 -8.67 -4.95
N VAL A 177 -4.76 -8.06 -5.08
CA VAL A 177 -3.55 -8.73 -5.58
C VAL A 177 -3.01 -9.77 -4.58
N MET A 178 -3.20 -9.56 -3.28
CA MET A 178 -2.76 -10.51 -2.25
C MET A 178 -3.50 -11.85 -2.34
N ILE A 179 -4.78 -11.86 -2.73
CA ILE A 179 -5.60 -13.09 -2.82
C ILE A 179 -4.96 -14.15 -3.74
N PRO A 180 -4.64 -13.87 -5.02
CA PRO A 180 -3.97 -14.84 -5.88
C PRO A 180 -2.58 -15.24 -5.37
N ILE A 181 -1.85 -14.35 -4.69
CA ILE A 181 -0.56 -14.69 -4.05
C ILE A 181 -0.77 -15.70 -2.92
N ILE A 182 -1.79 -15.52 -2.06
CA ILE A 182 -2.14 -16.48 -1.01
C ILE A 182 -2.50 -17.84 -1.61
N ILE A 183 -3.32 -17.86 -2.67
CA ILE A 183 -3.71 -19.11 -3.36
C ILE A 183 -2.48 -19.81 -3.95
N ALA A 184 -1.56 -19.05 -4.56
CA ALA A 184 -0.33 -19.60 -5.11
C ALA A 184 0.60 -20.14 -4.00
N ALA A 185 0.73 -19.43 -2.88
CA ALA A 185 1.46 -19.87 -1.69
C ALA A 185 0.85 -21.16 -1.11
N TRP A 186 -0.49 -21.20 -1.00
CA TRP A 186 -1.21 -22.40 -0.54
C TRP A 186 -1.03 -23.61 -1.46
N ARG A 187 -0.87 -23.39 -2.77
CA ARG A 187 -0.54 -24.43 -3.74
C ARG A 187 0.93 -24.83 -3.73
N GLY A 188 1.78 -24.19 -2.92
CA GLY A 188 3.20 -24.50 -2.83
C GLY A 188 4.03 -24.03 -4.03
N LYS A 189 3.60 -22.93 -4.70
CA LYS A 189 4.34 -22.38 -5.85
C LYS A 189 5.58 -21.58 -5.45
N TYR A 190 5.70 -21.19 -4.19
CA TYR A 190 6.82 -20.39 -3.68
C TYR A 190 7.73 -21.22 -2.80
N ASP A 191 9.02 -21.10 -3.08
CA ASP A 191 10.10 -21.76 -2.35
C ASP A 191 11.33 -20.83 -2.29
N ALA A 192 12.43 -21.31 -1.69
CA ALA A 192 13.67 -20.54 -1.55
C ALA A 192 14.30 -20.11 -2.90
N HIS A 193 13.93 -20.74 -4.01
CA HIS A 193 14.43 -20.40 -5.34
C HIS A 193 13.46 -19.46 -6.11
N TYR A 194 12.19 -19.48 -5.76
CA TYR A 194 11.16 -18.68 -6.42
C TYR A 194 10.17 -18.07 -5.43
N TYR A 195 10.55 -16.96 -4.78
CA TYR A 195 9.72 -16.17 -3.86
C TYR A 195 9.51 -14.73 -4.34
N THR A 196 10.08 -14.36 -5.48
CA THR A 196 10.04 -13.01 -6.08
C THR A 196 8.65 -12.35 -6.04
N PRO A 197 7.53 -13.02 -6.39
CA PRO A 197 6.23 -12.38 -6.35
C PRO A 197 5.79 -11.95 -4.94
N VAL A 198 6.15 -12.72 -3.91
CA VAL A 198 5.85 -12.38 -2.51
C VAL A 198 6.71 -11.21 -2.05
N GLU A 199 7.97 -11.19 -2.43
CA GLU A 199 8.93 -10.12 -2.10
C GLU A 199 8.53 -8.78 -2.75
N LEU A 200 8.24 -8.77 -4.06
CA LEU A 200 7.83 -7.57 -4.78
C LEU A 200 6.49 -7.04 -4.24
N PHE A 201 5.56 -7.93 -3.93
CA PHE A 201 4.32 -7.54 -3.29
C PHE A 201 4.56 -6.97 -1.88
N GLY A 202 5.52 -7.52 -1.13
CA GLY A 202 5.95 -6.97 0.15
C GLY A 202 6.47 -5.55 0.04
N LEU A 203 7.28 -5.22 -0.96
CA LEU A 203 7.75 -3.86 -1.23
C LEU A 203 6.58 -2.90 -1.49
N TYR A 204 5.59 -3.32 -2.31
CA TYR A 204 4.38 -2.54 -2.55
C TYR A 204 3.60 -2.29 -1.27
N TRP A 205 3.35 -3.33 -0.46
CA TRP A 205 2.58 -3.22 0.78
C TRP A 205 3.26 -2.30 1.79
N HIS A 206 4.57 -2.43 1.97
CA HIS A 206 5.36 -1.55 2.84
C HIS A 206 5.33 -0.10 2.36
N PHE A 207 5.39 0.15 1.05
CA PHE A 207 5.24 1.49 0.50
C PHE A 207 3.88 2.11 0.89
N VAL A 208 2.78 1.37 0.71
CA VAL A 208 1.44 1.86 1.08
C VAL A 208 1.36 2.15 2.59
N ASP A 209 1.92 1.28 3.43
CA ASP A 209 1.98 1.49 4.88
C ASP A 209 2.81 2.74 5.25
N ILE A 210 3.95 2.97 4.59
CA ILE A 210 4.80 4.16 4.79
C ILE A 210 4.04 5.43 4.42
N VAL A 211 3.30 5.45 3.33
CA VAL A 211 2.47 6.61 2.94
C VAL A 211 1.50 6.97 4.08
N TRP A 212 0.88 5.98 4.74
CA TRP A 212 0.00 6.23 5.89
C TRP A 212 0.74 6.83 7.09
N ILE A 213 1.97 6.38 7.37
CA ILE A 213 2.79 6.93 8.46
C ILE A 213 3.05 8.43 8.27
N PHE A 214 3.10 8.92 7.02
CA PHE A 214 3.17 10.37 6.73
C PHE A 214 1.80 11.04 6.74
N LEU A 215 0.75 10.38 6.24
CA LEU A 215 -0.62 10.94 6.22
C LEU A 215 -1.16 11.16 7.63
N PHE A 216 -0.94 10.24 8.54
CA PHE A 216 -1.47 10.35 9.90
C PHE A 216 -1.03 11.64 10.62
N PRO A 217 0.28 11.93 10.80
CA PRO A 217 0.67 13.16 11.47
C PRO A 217 0.31 14.42 10.70
N LEU A 218 0.34 14.38 9.36
CA LEU A 218 -0.03 15.54 8.54
C LEU A 218 -1.49 15.93 8.68
N LEU A 219 -2.39 14.97 8.85
CA LEU A 219 -3.83 15.22 8.88
C LEU A 219 -4.38 15.30 10.31
N TYR A 220 -3.92 14.47 11.24
CA TYR A 220 -4.53 14.30 12.55
C TYR A 220 -3.80 15.02 13.70
N LEU A 221 -2.52 15.37 13.53
CA LEU A 221 -1.69 15.94 14.60
C LEU A 221 -1.37 17.43 14.41
N ILE A 222 -2.15 18.14 13.60
CA ILE A 222 -1.99 19.58 13.42
C ILE A 222 -2.82 20.30 14.50
N HIS A 223 -2.14 20.88 15.45
CA HIS A 223 -2.72 21.76 16.48
C HIS A 223 -2.09 23.13 16.42
#